data_5c5d3a3ac4940977d1f378df471a3ea1
#
_entry.id   5c5d3a3ac4940977d1f378df471a3ea1
#
_cell.length_a   1.000
_cell.length_b   1.000
_cell.length_c   1.000
_cell.angle_alpha   90.00
_cell.angle_beta   90.00
_cell.angle_gamma   90.00
#
_symmetry.space_group_name_H-M   'P 1'
#
loop_
_entity.id
_entity.type
_entity.pdbx_description
1 polymer ?
#
loop_
_entity_poly.entity_id
_entity_poly.type
_entity_poly.pdbx_seq_one_letter_code
_entity_poly.pdbx_strand_id
1 'polypeptide(L)'
;MNADSIHFPDSLKVQTKKLKRTVYGGGGIMPDYFVPIDTTLYTDYHRKLVGKGVIIKFTMKFIEDHRKELADKYKKFESFNEKFVIDDDMLATLREMGEKEGVKFNEEQYQKALPLIKTQLKALIARDLWDMNEYFRVMNTTNESVQKALEILRSGEYQKKLK
;
A
#
# COMPACT_ATOMS: atom_id res chain seq x y z
N MET A 1 -1.28 -18.11 0.74
CA MET A 1 -2.45 -18.80 0.17
C MET A 1 -2.17 -18.99 -1.30
N ASN A 2 -2.25 -20.21 -1.81
CA ASN A 2 -1.96 -20.50 -3.23
C ASN A 2 -3.30 -20.63 -3.97
N ALA A 3 -3.40 -20.10 -5.20
CA ALA A 3 -4.64 -20.19 -6.00
C ALA A 3 -5.11 -21.66 -6.18
N ASP A 4 -4.15 -22.59 -6.26
CA ASP A 4 -4.43 -24.03 -6.43
C ASP A 4 -5.06 -24.70 -5.19
N SER A 5 -5.11 -24.02 -4.04
CA SER A 5 -5.72 -24.56 -2.82
C SER A 5 -7.21 -24.24 -2.68
N ILE A 6 -7.78 -23.47 -3.62
CA ILE A 6 -9.19 -23.07 -3.57
C ILE A 6 -9.97 -23.97 -4.52
N HIS A 7 -10.67 -24.96 -3.98
CA HIS A 7 -11.57 -25.84 -4.75
C HIS A 7 -13.03 -25.43 -4.50
N PHE A 8 -13.72 -25.08 -5.57
CA PHE A 8 -15.13 -24.85 -5.53
C PHE A 8 -15.89 -26.11 -5.96
N PRO A 9 -17.01 -26.46 -5.30
CA PRO A 9 -17.86 -27.56 -5.73
C PRO A 9 -18.36 -27.36 -7.18
N ASP A 10 -18.43 -28.45 -7.94
CA ASP A 10 -18.91 -28.40 -9.32
C ASP A 10 -20.36 -27.87 -9.44
N SER A 11 -21.16 -28.06 -8.39
CA SER A 11 -22.53 -27.53 -8.29
C SER A 11 -22.62 -26.01 -8.34
N LEU A 12 -21.53 -25.29 -8.10
CA LEU A 12 -21.46 -23.82 -8.16
C LEU A 12 -20.96 -23.30 -9.51
N LYS A 13 -20.60 -24.18 -10.45
CA LYS A 13 -20.15 -23.79 -11.78
C LYS A 13 -21.29 -23.24 -12.61
N VAL A 14 -21.11 -22.04 -13.14
CA VAL A 14 -22.02 -21.41 -14.10
C VAL A 14 -21.22 -20.82 -15.26
N GLN A 15 -21.86 -20.67 -16.41
CA GLN A 15 -21.21 -20.06 -17.57
C GLN A 15 -21.70 -18.63 -17.80
N THR A 16 -20.77 -17.73 -18.11
CA THR A 16 -21.12 -16.37 -18.53
C THR A 16 -21.90 -16.38 -19.84
N LYS A 17 -22.84 -15.43 -20.01
CA LYS A 17 -23.75 -15.42 -21.16
C LYS A 17 -23.03 -15.24 -22.51
N LYS A 18 -22.06 -14.32 -22.60
CA LYS A 18 -21.39 -13.97 -23.86
C LYS A 18 -20.20 -14.88 -24.17
N LEU A 19 -19.25 -14.99 -23.28
CA LEU A 19 -17.98 -15.67 -23.54
C LEU A 19 -17.95 -17.13 -23.06
N LYS A 20 -19.05 -17.61 -22.48
CA LYS A 20 -19.19 -18.99 -21.97
C LYS A 20 -18.03 -19.38 -20.99
N ARG A 21 -17.44 -18.40 -20.33
CA ARG A 21 -16.40 -18.65 -19.31
C ARG A 21 -17.04 -19.28 -18.10
N THR A 22 -16.37 -20.29 -17.55
CA THR A 22 -16.77 -20.88 -16.28
C THR A 22 -16.48 -19.91 -15.14
N VAL A 23 -17.49 -19.61 -14.35
CA VAL A 23 -17.41 -18.84 -13.12
C VAL A 23 -18.12 -19.61 -12.01
N TYR A 24 -17.87 -19.27 -10.76
CA TYR A 24 -18.47 -19.97 -9.64
C TYR A 24 -19.47 -19.05 -8.94
N GLY A 25 -20.68 -19.57 -8.71
CA GLY A 25 -21.72 -18.89 -7.91
C GLY A 25 -21.49 -19.14 -6.44
N GLY A 26 -21.31 -18.08 -5.63
CA GLY A 26 -21.03 -18.16 -4.21
C GLY A 26 -19.54 -18.03 -3.88
N GLY A 27 -19.22 -17.61 -2.65
CA GLY A 27 -17.85 -17.48 -2.17
C GLY A 27 -17.05 -16.29 -2.73
N GLY A 28 -17.66 -15.42 -3.55
CA GLY A 28 -17.02 -14.26 -4.16
C GLY A 28 -16.62 -14.50 -5.62
N ILE A 29 -15.88 -13.55 -6.19
CA ILE A 29 -15.39 -13.62 -7.57
C ILE A 29 -13.95 -14.09 -7.55
N MET A 30 -13.67 -15.22 -8.21
CA MET A 30 -12.31 -15.71 -8.39
C MET A 30 -11.56 -14.82 -9.39
N PRO A 31 -10.41 -14.26 -9.04
CA PRO A 31 -9.63 -13.45 -9.96
C PRO A 31 -8.98 -14.30 -11.04
N ASP A 32 -8.86 -13.76 -12.26
CA ASP A 32 -8.12 -14.43 -13.34
C ASP A 32 -6.61 -14.46 -13.09
N TYR A 33 -6.11 -13.51 -12.30
CA TYR A 33 -4.72 -13.40 -11.87
C TYR A 33 -4.67 -13.30 -10.36
N PHE A 34 -4.13 -14.32 -9.72
CA PHE A 34 -3.95 -14.33 -8.30
C PHE A 34 -2.62 -13.66 -7.92
N VAL A 35 -2.69 -12.64 -7.07
CA VAL A 35 -1.52 -11.97 -6.50
C VAL A 35 -1.54 -12.19 -4.99
N PRO A 36 -0.62 -13.02 -4.44
CA PRO A 36 -0.56 -13.22 -3.00
C PRO A 36 -0.15 -11.92 -2.31
N ILE A 37 -0.71 -11.67 -1.14
CA ILE A 37 -0.29 -10.52 -0.33
C ILE A 37 1.05 -10.86 0.32
N ASP A 38 2.08 -10.06 0.05
CA ASP A 38 3.33 -10.13 0.82
C ASP A 38 3.12 -9.50 2.21
N THR A 39 3.11 -10.34 3.22
CA THR A 39 2.97 -9.91 4.60
C THR A 39 4.31 -9.71 5.30
N THR A 40 5.43 -9.94 4.64
CA THR A 40 6.76 -9.94 5.28
C THR A 40 7.19 -8.56 5.75
N LEU A 41 6.71 -7.50 5.10
CA LEU A 41 6.99 -6.10 5.47
C LEU A 41 6.19 -5.64 6.71
N TYR A 42 5.12 -6.35 7.07
CA TYR A 42 4.28 -6.05 8.23
C TYR A 42 4.86 -6.67 9.51
N THR A 43 6.08 -6.25 9.87
CA THR A 43 6.77 -6.74 11.07
C THR A 43 6.02 -6.34 12.35
N ASP A 44 6.34 -6.99 13.48
CA ASP A 44 5.74 -6.62 14.77
C ASP A 44 6.08 -5.19 15.18
N TYR A 45 7.28 -4.73 14.87
CA TYR A 45 7.66 -3.34 15.10
C TYR A 45 6.74 -2.38 14.35
N HIS A 46 6.54 -2.60 13.05
CA HIS A 46 5.63 -1.79 12.22
C HIS A 46 4.19 -1.85 12.73
N ARG A 47 3.67 -3.05 13.04
CA ARG A 47 2.32 -3.21 13.59
C ARG A 47 2.11 -2.44 14.90
N LYS A 48 3.12 -2.41 15.76
CA LYS A 48 3.08 -1.64 17.01
C LYS A 48 3.10 -0.13 16.76
N LEU A 49 3.92 0.36 15.82
CA LEU A 49 3.90 1.78 15.41
C LEU A 49 2.52 2.22 14.90
N VAL A 50 1.90 1.38 14.06
CA VAL A 50 0.54 1.64 13.56
C VAL A 50 -0.50 1.55 14.68
N GLY A 51 -0.50 0.45 15.45
CA GLY A 51 -1.49 0.21 16.51
C GLY A 51 -1.48 1.24 17.63
N LYS A 52 -0.32 1.83 17.92
CA LYS A 52 -0.19 2.95 18.88
C LYS A 52 -0.38 4.33 18.26
N GLY A 53 -0.67 4.39 16.96
CA GLY A 53 -0.92 5.63 16.25
C GLY A 53 0.33 6.51 16.03
N VAL A 54 1.54 5.96 16.22
CA VAL A 54 2.80 6.72 16.15
C VAL A 54 2.99 7.33 14.76
N ILE A 55 2.72 6.55 13.71
CA ILE A 55 2.85 7.00 12.31
C ILE A 55 1.92 8.21 12.05
N ILE A 56 0.67 8.14 12.50
CA ILE A 56 -0.30 9.22 12.31
C ILE A 56 0.10 10.45 13.15
N LYS A 57 0.46 10.27 14.43
CA LYS A 57 0.89 11.37 15.31
C LYS A 57 2.11 12.09 14.74
N PHE A 58 3.10 11.33 14.25
CA PHE A 58 4.28 11.89 13.59
C PHE A 58 3.87 12.74 12.38
N THR A 59 3.04 12.18 11.49
CA THR A 59 2.63 12.87 10.26
C THR A 59 1.87 14.15 10.56
N MET A 60 0.95 14.12 11.52
CA MET A 60 0.19 15.31 11.93
C MET A 60 1.12 16.42 12.43
N LYS A 61 2.05 16.08 13.31
CA LYS A 61 3.04 17.04 13.83
C LYS A 61 3.94 17.57 12.71
N PHE A 62 4.44 16.70 11.86
CA PHE A 62 5.29 17.11 10.74
C PHE A 62 4.57 18.09 9.80
N ILE A 63 3.31 17.83 9.47
CA ILE A 63 2.51 18.71 8.62
C ILE A 63 2.18 20.03 9.33
N GLU A 64 1.90 20.02 10.62
CA GLU A 64 1.69 21.24 11.40
C GLU A 64 2.90 22.18 11.29
N ASP A 65 4.10 21.63 11.43
CA ASP A 65 5.35 22.38 11.43
C ASP A 65 5.79 22.84 10.03
N HIS A 66 5.47 22.05 8.95
CA HIS A 66 6.05 22.25 7.62
C HIS A 66 5.03 22.53 6.50
N ARG A 67 3.72 22.60 6.80
CA ARG A 67 2.67 22.72 5.77
C ARG A 67 2.92 23.88 4.79
N LYS A 68 3.25 25.05 5.28
CA LYS A 68 3.47 26.23 4.43
C LYS A 68 4.67 26.03 3.51
N GLU A 69 5.78 25.58 4.05
CA GLU A 69 7.01 25.29 3.29
C GLU A 69 6.76 24.25 2.19
N LEU A 70 6.12 23.15 2.55
CA LEU A 70 5.79 22.07 1.61
C LEU A 70 4.83 22.54 0.51
N ALA A 71 3.78 23.29 0.87
CA ALA A 71 2.84 23.84 -0.10
C ALA A 71 3.49 24.87 -1.04
N ASP A 72 4.45 25.64 -0.54
CA ASP A 72 5.21 26.58 -1.36
C ASP A 72 6.20 25.88 -2.29
N LYS A 73 6.87 24.87 -1.81
CA LYS A 73 7.85 24.07 -2.55
C LYS A 73 7.22 23.14 -3.59
N TYR A 74 6.08 22.54 -3.25
CA TYR A 74 5.41 21.55 -4.09
C TYR A 74 4.01 22.03 -4.50
N LYS A 75 3.94 22.82 -5.56
CA LYS A 75 2.66 23.33 -6.08
C LYS A 75 1.79 22.25 -6.73
N LYS A 76 2.40 21.12 -7.14
CA LYS A 76 1.73 19.99 -7.78
C LYS A 76 2.17 18.69 -7.13
N PHE A 77 1.23 17.77 -7.00
CA PHE A 77 1.50 16.44 -6.45
C PHE A 77 2.61 15.69 -7.20
N GLU A 78 2.66 15.79 -8.53
CA GLU A 78 3.68 15.11 -9.33
C GLU A 78 5.09 15.52 -8.90
N SER A 79 5.33 16.80 -8.66
CA SER A 79 6.62 17.30 -8.18
C SER A 79 6.94 16.81 -6.75
N PHE A 80 5.94 16.75 -5.89
CA PHE A 80 6.08 16.16 -4.56
C PHE A 80 6.39 14.68 -4.65
N ASN A 81 5.61 13.94 -5.44
CA ASN A 81 5.77 12.48 -5.55
C ASN A 81 7.14 12.09 -6.12
N GLU A 82 7.68 12.89 -7.02
CA GLU A 82 9.01 12.65 -7.59
C GLU A 82 10.15 13.02 -6.62
N LYS A 83 10.05 14.19 -5.95
CA LYS A 83 11.18 14.81 -5.27
C LYS A 83 11.16 14.73 -3.74
N PHE A 84 9.98 14.54 -3.14
CA PHE A 84 9.89 14.44 -1.68
C PHE A 84 10.34 13.06 -1.21
N VAL A 85 11.30 13.04 -0.32
CA VAL A 85 11.87 11.82 0.27
C VAL A 85 11.68 11.87 1.77
N ILE A 86 11.32 10.75 2.38
CA ILE A 86 11.38 10.55 3.81
C ILE A 86 12.84 10.34 4.18
N ASP A 87 13.46 11.34 4.79
CA ASP A 87 14.87 11.34 5.16
C ASP A 87 15.13 10.68 6.51
N ASP A 88 16.41 10.62 6.88
CA ASP A 88 16.85 9.94 8.09
C ASP A 88 16.48 10.70 9.37
N ASP A 89 16.36 12.03 9.32
CA ASP A 89 15.92 12.85 10.46
C ASP A 89 14.44 12.63 10.78
N MET A 90 13.62 12.53 9.75
CA MET A 90 12.21 12.16 9.89
C MET A 90 12.05 10.77 10.51
N LEU A 91 12.87 9.83 10.07
CA LEU A 91 12.85 8.44 10.57
C LEU A 91 13.39 8.34 12.00
N ALA A 92 14.41 9.13 12.36
CA ALA A 92 14.91 9.23 13.72
C ALA A 92 13.83 9.78 14.67
N THR A 93 13.16 10.85 14.27
CA THR A 93 12.04 11.43 15.02
C THR A 93 10.89 10.45 15.20
N LEU A 94 10.52 9.71 14.14
CA LEU A 94 9.49 8.67 14.23
C LEU A 94 9.87 7.58 15.25
N ARG A 95 11.13 7.15 15.24
CA ARG A 95 11.65 6.15 16.17
C ARG A 95 11.59 6.64 17.62
N GLU A 96 12.05 7.87 17.89
CA GLU A 96 11.96 8.47 19.22
C GLU A 96 10.50 8.57 19.71
N MET A 97 9.58 8.96 18.83
CA MET A 97 8.16 8.99 19.17
C MET A 97 7.63 7.58 19.48
N GLY A 98 8.08 6.58 18.73
CA GLY A 98 7.75 5.18 18.98
C GLY A 98 8.22 4.70 20.35
N GLU A 99 9.45 5.02 20.72
CA GLU A 99 10.03 4.66 22.03
C GLU A 99 9.28 5.33 23.18
N LYS A 100 8.90 6.60 23.05
CA LYS A 100 8.08 7.32 24.03
C LYS A 100 6.70 6.67 24.22
N GLU A 101 6.14 6.10 23.16
CA GLU A 101 4.87 5.33 23.22
C GLU A 101 5.10 3.85 23.63
N GLY A 102 6.32 3.48 24.05
CA GLY A 102 6.65 2.13 24.50
C GLY A 102 6.79 1.10 23.38
N VAL A 103 7.07 1.52 22.16
CA VAL A 103 7.43 0.64 21.04
C VAL A 103 8.95 0.46 21.07
N LYS A 104 9.42 -0.67 21.58
CA LYS A 104 10.86 -0.99 21.61
C LYS A 104 11.39 -1.09 20.19
N PHE A 105 12.49 -0.38 19.93
CA PHE A 105 13.17 -0.46 18.65
C PHE A 105 13.76 -1.86 18.41
N ASN A 106 13.61 -2.34 17.19
CA ASN A 106 14.20 -3.58 16.70
C ASN A 106 14.75 -3.35 15.30
N GLU A 107 16.07 -3.33 15.18
CA GLU A 107 16.78 -2.98 13.95
C GLU A 107 16.38 -3.88 12.77
N GLU A 108 16.38 -5.20 12.96
CA GLU A 108 16.06 -6.14 11.89
C GLU A 108 14.63 -5.92 11.36
N GLN A 109 13.65 -5.82 12.27
CA GLN A 109 12.25 -5.59 11.92
C GLN A 109 12.03 -4.22 11.30
N TYR A 110 12.77 -3.20 11.79
CA TYR A 110 12.73 -1.86 11.25
C TYR A 110 13.25 -1.82 9.82
N GLN A 111 14.43 -2.38 9.55
CA GLN A 111 15.02 -2.42 8.21
C GLN A 111 14.10 -3.15 7.23
N LYS A 112 13.51 -4.25 7.65
CA LYS A 112 12.55 -5.00 6.83
C LYS A 112 11.28 -4.20 6.52
N ALA A 113 10.76 -3.45 7.49
CA ALA A 113 9.54 -2.65 7.32
C ALA A 113 9.82 -1.25 6.73
N LEU A 114 11.07 -0.82 6.62
CA LEU A 114 11.45 0.53 6.23
C LEU A 114 10.82 1.00 4.91
N PRO A 115 10.77 0.21 3.84
CA PRO A 115 10.10 0.61 2.60
C PRO A 115 8.61 0.92 2.82
N LEU A 116 7.91 0.10 3.61
CA LEU A 116 6.50 0.29 3.93
C LEU A 116 6.29 1.53 4.80
N ILE A 117 7.13 1.73 5.82
CA ILE A 117 7.08 2.92 6.69
C ILE A 117 7.26 4.18 5.85
N LYS A 118 8.29 4.24 4.99
CA LYS A 118 8.54 5.39 4.11
C LYS A 118 7.35 5.68 3.19
N THR A 119 6.79 4.65 2.58
CA THR A 119 5.62 4.79 1.71
C THR A 119 4.40 5.31 2.48
N GLN A 120 4.12 4.78 3.66
CA GLN A 120 3.00 5.24 4.49
C GLN A 120 3.15 6.68 4.95
N LEU A 121 4.32 7.07 5.43
CA LEU A 121 4.59 8.47 5.83
C LEU A 121 4.38 9.42 4.66
N LYS A 122 4.97 9.12 3.51
CA LYS A 122 4.81 9.93 2.30
C LYS A 122 3.36 10.01 1.85
N ALA A 123 2.63 8.90 1.89
CA ALA A 123 1.21 8.86 1.52
C ALA A 123 0.34 9.70 2.46
N LEU A 124 0.58 9.64 3.77
CA LEU A 124 -0.14 10.44 4.75
C LEU A 124 0.17 11.93 4.61
N ILE A 125 1.42 12.30 4.34
CA ILE A 125 1.81 13.69 4.05
C ILE A 125 1.12 14.17 2.77
N ALA A 126 1.08 13.35 1.73
CA ALA A 126 0.37 13.68 0.49
C ALA A 126 -1.13 13.89 0.73
N ARG A 127 -1.77 13.04 1.53
CA ARG A 127 -3.19 13.18 1.92
C ARG A 127 -3.45 14.53 2.58
N ASP A 128 -2.57 14.93 3.49
CA ASP A 128 -2.78 16.12 4.29
C ASP A 128 -2.46 17.43 3.53
N LEU A 129 -1.63 17.36 2.48
CA LEU A 129 -1.35 18.47 1.56
C LEU A 129 -2.40 18.60 0.46
N TRP A 130 -2.98 17.51 0.01
CA TRP A 130 -3.98 17.43 -1.05
C TRP A 130 -5.23 16.69 -0.58
N ASP A 131 -5.36 15.39 -0.92
CA ASP A 131 -6.50 14.57 -0.50
C ASP A 131 -6.21 13.05 -0.53
N MET A 132 -7.28 12.25 -0.38
CA MET A 132 -7.19 10.78 -0.37
C MET A 132 -6.77 10.18 -1.72
N ASN A 133 -6.96 10.87 -2.84
CA ASN A 133 -6.53 10.36 -4.13
C ASN A 133 -5.00 10.30 -4.16
N GLU A 134 -4.34 11.34 -3.69
CA GLU A 134 -2.87 11.42 -3.62
C GLU A 134 -2.30 10.39 -2.63
N TYR A 135 -3.01 10.15 -1.51
CA TYR A 135 -2.67 9.04 -0.61
C TYR A 135 -2.60 7.72 -1.36
N PHE A 136 -3.67 7.36 -2.06
CA PHE A 136 -3.70 6.10 -2.81
C PHE A 136 -2.74 6.07 -3.99
N ARG A 137 -2.49 7.19 -4.64
CA ARG A 137 -1.47 7.28 -5.70
C ARG A 137 -0.08 6.91 -5.17
N VAL A 138 0.27 7.34 -3.97
CA VAL A 138 1.54 6.95 -3.32
C VAL A 138 1.49 5.47 -2.89
N MET A 139 0.45 5.05 -2.16
CA MET A 139 0.33 3.67 -1.65
C MET A 139 0.32 2.63 -2.77
N ASN A 140 -0.30 2.93 -3.90
CA ASN A 140 -0.40 2.03 -5.04
C ASN A 140 0.94 1.82 -5.77
N THR A 141 1.97 2.63 -5.50
CA THR A 141 3.31 2.40 -6.07
C THR A 141 3.94 1.11 -5.55
N THR A 142 3.56 0.67 -4.36
CA THR A 142 4.06 -0.56 -3.70
C THR A 142 3.00 -1.65 -3.58
N ASN A 143 1.78 -1.41 -4.06
CA ASN A 143 0.70 -2.40 -4.02
C ASN A 143 0.87 -3.40 -5.17
N GLU A 144 1.28 -4.62 -4.85
CA GLU A 144 1.58 -5.67 -5.84
C GLU A 144 0.39 -5.99 -6.75
N SER A 145 -0.84 -6.01 -6.21
CA SER A 145 -2.04 -6.27 -7.01
C SER A 145 -2.28 -5.16 -8.04
N VAL A 146 -2.06 -3.90 -7.66
CA VAL A 146 -2.19 -2.75 -8.57
C VAL A 146 -1.07 -2.78 -9.61
N GLN A 147 0.17 -3.05 -9.20
CA GLN A 147 1.30 -3.13 -10.13
C GLN A 147 1.11 -4.28 -11.14
N LYS A 148 0.65 -5.45 -10.68
CA LYS A 148 0.34 -6.57 -11.57
C LYS A 148 -0.81 -6.25 -12.53
N ALA A 149 -1.85 -5.59 -12.07
CA ALA A 149 -2.94 -5.14 -12.93
C ALA A 149 -2.46 -4.17 -14.02
N LEU A 150 -1.60 -3.21 -13.67
CA LEU A 150 -0.99 -2.28 -14.64
C LEU A 150 -0.11 -3.01 -15.66
N GLU A 151 0.68 -3.98 -15.23
CA GLU A 151 1.49 -4.82 -16.12
C GLU A 151 0.62 -5.56 -17.14
N ILE A 152 -0.43 -6.24 -16.67
CA ILE A 152 -1.36 -6.99 -17.52
C ILE A 152 -2.08 -6.08 -18.52
N LEU A 153 -2.51 -4.90 -18.08
CA LEU A 153 -3.17 -3.93 -18.96
C LEU A 153 -2.21 -3.38 -20.02
N ARG A 154 -0.98 -3.04 -19.65
CA ARG A 154 0.04 -2.50 -20.57
C ARG A 154 0.53 -3.53 -21.58
N SER A 155 0.66 -4.79 -21.18
CA SER A 155 1.05 -5.89 -22.08
C SER A 155 -0.08 -6.37 -22.99
N GLY A 156 -1.33 -6.01 -22.72
CA GLY A 156 -2.50 -6.52 -23.41
C GLY A 156 -2.82 -8.00 -23.10
N GLU A 157 -2.17 -8.58 -22.11
CA GLU A 157 -2.33 -9.99 -21.73
C GLU A 157 -3.77 -10.35 -21.33
N TYR A 158 -4.50 -9.38 -20.76
CA TYR A 158 -5.91 -9.55 -20.40
C TYR A 158 -6.78 -9.99 -21.58
N GLN A 159 -6.42 -9.61 -22.82
CA GLN A 159 -7.18 -10.00 -24.03
C GLN A 159 -7.16 -11.51 -24.28
N LYS A 160 -6.10 -12.21 -23.83
CA LYS A 160 -6.01 -13.68 -23.94
C LYS A 160 -6.99 -14.37 -23.00
N LYS A 161 -7.32 -13.76 -21.88
CA LYS A 161 -8.28 -14.26 -20.88
C LYS A 161 -9.73 -13.95 -21.23
N LEU A 162 -9.98 -12.97 -22.10
CA LEU A 162 -11.31 -12.59 -22.55
C LEU A 162 -11.77 -13.39 -23.79
N LYS A 163 -10.88 -14.15 -24.41
CA LYS A 163 -11.19 -15.07 -25.50
C LYS A 163 -11.55 -16.45 -24.94
#